data_580898d0e20aee82d1c3116ffe9a66a2
#
_entry.id   580898d0e20aee82d1c3116ffe9a66a2
#
_cell.length_a   1.000
_cell.length_b   1.000
_cell.length_c   1.000
_cell.angle_alpha   90.00
_cell.angle_beta   90.00
_cell.angle_gamma   90.00
#
_symmetry.space_group_name_H-M   'P 1'
#
loop_
_entity.id
_entity.type
_entity.pdbx_description
1 polymer ?
#
loop_
_entity_poly.entity_id
_entity_poly.type
_entity_poly.pdbx_seq_one_letter_code
_entity_poly.pdbx_strand_id
1 'polypeptide(L)'
;MPAVCVRQRRAQRGMSLLEALITLLLMSVIGIGTAYVAAKAMVAQQRTAGQHLVVSQMREALAQGACRGTAAVTTTLVLGASGVQASCRSVATTLQVVPLGGSLASQGVSVAMPAMQASGTVLGGEVRVDPLGS
;
A
#
# COMPACT_ATOMS: atom_id res chain seq x y z
N MET A 1 -71.49 2.51 -23.17
CA MET A 1 -70.24 2.98 -23.77
C MET A 1 -69.25 1.82 -23.69
N PRO A 2 -68.88 1.15 -24.81
CA PRO A 2 -67.97 0.03 -24.77
C PRO A 2 -66.50 0.54 -24.75
N ALA A 3 -65.70 0.13 -23.77
CA ALA A 3 -64.27 0.40 -23.66
C ALA A 3 -63.53 -0.46 -24.69
N VAL A 4 -62.91 0.19 -25.67
CA VAL A 4 -62.05 -0.45 -26.65
C VAL A 4 -60.67 -0.73 -26.01
N CYS A 5 -60.45 -1.98 -25.62
CA CYS A 5 -59.11 -2.47 -25.25
C CYS A 5 -58.23 -2.50 -26.48
N VAL A 6 -57.41 -1.47 -26.67
CA VAL A 6 -56.34 -1.49 -27.68
C VAL A 6 -55.24 -2.43 -27.18
N ARG A 7 -55.27 -3.67 -27.68
CA ARG A 7 -54.25 -4.67 -27.47
C ARG A 7 -52.99 -4.26 -28.26
N GLN A 8 -52.07 -3.56 -27.60
CA GLN A 8 -50.79 -3.18 -28.16
C GLN A 8 -49.99 -4.47 -28.43
N ARG A 9 -50.03 -4.96 -29.65
CA ARG A 9 -49.14 -6.05 -30.11
C ARG A 9 -47.72 -5.50 -30.06
N ARG A 10 -46.95 -5.82 -29.00
CA ARG A 10 -45.50 -5.68 -29.03
C ARG A 10 -45.00 -6.52 -30.18
N ALA A 11 -44.55 -5.86 -31.22
CA ALA A 11 -43.79 -6.49 -32.29
C ALA A 11 -42.52 -7.06 -31.66
N GLN A 12 -42.50 -8.38 -31.42
CA GLN A 12 -41.28 -9.10 -31.12
C GLN A 12 -40.45 -9.06 -32.40
N ARG A 13 -39.55 -8.08 -32.47
CA ARG A 13 -38.47 -8.08 -33.46
C ARG A 13 -37.60 -9.28 -33.13
N GLY A 14 -37.65 -10.32 -33.93
CA GLY A 14 -36.74 -11.45 -33.84
C GLY A 14 -35.32 -10.90 -33.95
N MET A 15 -34.55 -11.00 -32.87
CA MET A 15 -33.11 -10.76 -32.95
C MET A 15 -32.53 -11.66 -34.03
N SER A 16 -31.83 -11.09 -35.00
CA SER A 16 -31.09 -11.85 -35.98
C SER A 16 -30.07 -12.73 -35.24
N LEU A 17 -29.94 -13.98 -35.66
CA LEU A 17 -28.97 -14.92 -35.06
C LEU A 17 -27.56 -14.35 -35.10
N LEU A 18 -27.24 -13.54 -36.08
CA LEU A 18 -26.01 -12.80 -36.21
C LEU A 18 -25.84 -11.76 -35.07
N GLU A 19 -26.87 -11.02 -34.73
CA GLU A 19 -26.85 -10.01 -33.65
C GLU A 19 -26.63 -10.64 -32.28
N ALA A 20 -27.25 -11.81 -32.04
CA ALA A 20 -27.02 -12.59 -30.84
C ALA A 20 -25.56 -13.07 -30.71
N LEU A 21 -24.97 -13.54 -31.82
CA LEU A 21 -23.56 -13.96 -31.83
C LEU A 21 -22.60 -12.79 -31.57
N ILE A 22 -22.84 -11.65 -32.18
CA ILE A 22 -22.00 -10.45 -31.96
C ILE A 22 -22.10 -9.97 -30.50
N THR A 23 -23.30 -9.95 -29.94
CA THR A 23 -23.48 -9.53 -28.54
C THR A 23 -22.81 -10.49 -27.57
N LEU A 24 -22.86 -11.79 -27.76
CA LEU A 24 -22.15 -12.78 -26.96
C LEU A 24 -20.63 -12.62 -27.05
N LEU A 25 -20.11 -12.36 -28.24
CA LEU A 25 -18.69 -12.14 -28.46
C LEU A 25 -18.22 -10.87 -27.75
N LEU A 26 -18.93 -9.77 -27.86
CA LEU A 26 -18.61 -8.52 -27.17
C LEU A 26 -18.66 -8.69 -25.65
N MET A 27 -19.69 -9.36 -25.12
CA MET A 27 -19.81 -9.63 -23.69
C MET A 27 -18.66 -10.50 -23.17
N SER A 28 -18.19 -11.48 -23.93
CA SER A 28 -17.07 -12.32 -23.52
C SER A 28 -15.76 -11.53 -23.44
N VAL A 29 -15.49 -10.65 -24.39
CA VAL A 29 -14.29 -9.80 -24.39
C VAL A 29 -14.30 -8.83 -23.20
N ILE A 30 -15.44 -8.19 -22.93
CA ILE A 30 -15.59 -7.29 -21.77
C ILE A 30 -15.42 -8.07 -20.45
N GLY A 31 -16.02 -9.25 -20.35
CA GLY A 31 -15.94 -10.10 -19.16
C GLY A 31 -14.49 -10.50 -18.81
N ILE A 32 -13.71 -10.91 -19.80
CA ILE A 32 -12.30 -11.27 -19.59
C ILE A 32 -11.48 -10.02 -19.20
N GLY A 33 -11.72 -8.88 -19.84
CA GLY A 33 -11.03 -7.63 -19.53
C GLY A 33 -11.27 -7.16 -18.10
N THR A 34 -12.51 -7.20 -17.63
CA THR A 34 -12.85 -6.79 -16.26
C THR A 34 -12.27 -7.74 -15.21
N ALA A 35 -12.29 -9.04 -15.45
CA ALA A 35 -11.68 -10.03 -14.55
C ALA A 35 -10.18 -9.81 -14.38
N TYR A 36 -9.47 -9.51 -15.46
CA TYR A 36 -8.04 -9.22 -15.42
C TYR A 36 -7.70 -7.97 -14.61
N VAL A 37 -8.46 -6.89 -14.79
CA VAL A 37 -8.27 -5.64 -14.03
C VAL A 37 -8.56 -5.85 -12.55
N ALA A 38 -9.63 -6.59 -12.22
CA ALA A 38 -9.98 -6.90 -10.84
C ALA A 38 -8.88 -7.71 -10.14
N ALA A 39 -8.31 -8.70 -10.82
CA ALA A 39 -7.20 -9.49 -10.27
C ALA A 39 -5.96 -8.63 -9.98
N LYS A 40 -5.59 -7.72 -10.87
CA LYS A 40 -4.48 -6.78 -10.63
C LYS A 40 -4.75 -5.82 -9.47
N ALA A 41 -5.97 -5.31 -9.35
CA ALA A 41 -6.37 -4.44 -8.25
C ALA A 41 -6.25 -5.15 -6.89
N MET A 42 -6.66 -6.41 -6.79
CA MET A 42 -6.50 -7.20 -5.57
C MET A 42 -5.04 -7.35 -5.14
N VAL A 43 -4.14 -7.65 -6.08
CA VAL A 43 -2.70 -7.76 -5.76
C VAL A 43 -2.12 -6.44 -5.28
N ALA A 44 -2.52 -5.31 -5.89
CA ALA A 44 -2.08 -3.99 -5.44
C ALA A 44 -2.57 -3.67 -4.02
N GLN A 45 -3.82 -3.97 -3.70
CA GLN A 45 -4.38 -3.77 -2.36
C GLN A 45 -3.67 -4.61 -1.30
N GLN A 46 -3.37 -5.87 -1.61
CA GLN A 46 -2.62 -6.75 -0.69
C GLN A 46 -1.23 -6.20 -0.36
N ARG A 47 -0.52 -5.67 -1.37
CA ARG A 47 0.79 -5.06 -1.15
C ARG A 47 0.71 -3.82 -0.27
N THR A 48 -0.25 -2.95 -0.50
CA THR A 48 -0.45 -1.75 0.31
C THR A 48 -0.80 -2.10 1.76
N ALA A 49 -1.71 -3.06 1.97
CA ALA A 49 -2.04 -3.54 3.31
C ALA A 49 -0.82 -4.14 4.03
N GLY A 50 0.00 -4.93 3.31
CA GLY A 50 1.24 -5.49 3.86
C GLY A 50 2.24 -4.41 4.27
N GLN A 51 2.43 -3.38 3.47
CA GLN A 51 3.32 -2.27 3.80
C GLN A 51 2.86 -1.52 5.06
N HIS A 52 1.57 -1.25 5.21
CA HIS A 52 1.03 -0.59 6.41
C HIS A 52 1.25 -1.42 7.68
N LEU A 53 1.06 -2.74 7.60
CA LEU A 53 1.31 -3.63 8.74
C LEU A 53 2.79 -3.63 9.13
N VAL A 54 3.71 -3.71 8.16
CA VAL A 54 5.15 -3.67 8.44
C VAL A 54 5.55 -2.34 9.06
N VAL A 55 5.07 -1.22 8.53
CA VAL A 55 5.36 0.11 9.08
C VAL A 55 4.86 0.23 10.51
N SER A 56 3.65 -0.26 10.83
CA SER A 56 3.12 -0.23 12.19
C SER A 56 3.96 -1.07 13.17
N GLN A 57 4.35 -2.28 12.76
CA GLN A 57 5.23 -3.15 13.56
C GLN A 57 6.62 -2.55 13.76
N MET A 58 7.19 -1.93 12.71
CA MET A 58 8.47 -1.23 12.82
C MET A 58 8.41 -0.05 13.80
N ARG A 59 7.34 0.74 13.75
CA ARG A 59 7.12 1.84 14.72
C ARG A 59 6.97 1.34 16.15
N GLU A 60 6.23 0.26 16.33
CA GLU A 60 6.08 -0.36 17.64
C GLU A 60 7.43 -0.88 18.17
N ALA A 61 8.20 -1.60 17.35
CA ALA A 61 9.54 -2.07 17.71
C ALA A 61 10.48 -0.91 18.07
N LEU A 62 10.46 0.19 17.32
CA LEU A 62 11.22 1.39 17.63
C LEU A 62 10.78 2.02 18.96
N ALA A 63 9.48 2.09 19.22
CA ALA A 63 8.93 2.61 20.48
C ALA A 63 9.33 1.74 21.69
N GLN A 64 9.39 0.43 21.52
CA GLN A 64 9.89 -0.52 22.52
C GLN A 64 11.40 -0.48 22.68
N GLY A 65 12.10 0.30 21.86
CA GLY A 65 13.54 0.48 21.94
C GLY A 65 14.38 -0.62 21.31
N ALA A 66 13.82 -1.36 20.35
CA ALA A 66 14.51 -2.45 19.67
C ALA A 66 15.84 -2.02 19.01
N CYS A 67 15.99 -0.74 18.64
CA CYS A 67 17.17 -0.18 17.98
C CYS A 67 17.97 0.79 18.86
N ARG A 68 17.97 0.62 20.19
CA ARG A 68 18.68 1.52 21.13
C ARG A 68 20.20 1.36 21.14
N GLY A 69 20.75 0.38 20.45
CA GLY A 69 22.20 0.17 20.37
C GLY A 69 22.78 0.67 19.05
N THR A 70 24.11 0.83 19.02
CA THR A 70 24.87 1.13 17.79
C THR A 70 25.04 -0.10 16.89
N ALA A 71 24.71 -1.28 17.38
CA ALA A 71 24.81 -2.52 16.63
C ALA A 71 23.62 -2.66 15.65
N ALA A 72 23.92 -3.12 14.44
CA ALA A 72 22.89 -3.50 13.47
C ALA A 72 22.16 -4.74 14.00
N VAL A 73 20.96 -4.55 14.51
CA VAL A 73 20.10 -5.63 15.00
C VAL A 73 19.11 -5.98 13.90
N THR A 74 19.09 -7.25 13.51
CA THR A 74 18.08 -7.76 12.57
C THR A 74 16.96 -8.41 13.35
N THR A 75 15.72 -7.99 13.09
CA THR A 75 14.52 -8.59 13.66
C THR A 75 13.61 -9.10 12.56
N THR A 76 12.88 -10.18 12.82
CA THR A 76 11.92 -10.73 11.89
C THR A 76 10.53 -10.19 12.20
N LEU A 77 9.94 -9.47 11.27
CA LEU A 77 8.56 -9.00 11.34
C LEU A 77 7.64 -10.05 10.73
N VAL A 78 6.52 -10.31 11.37
CA VAL A 78 5.58 -11.35 10.93
C VAL A 78 4.48 -10.71 10.07
N LEU A 79 4.42 -11.12 8.81
CA LEU A 79 3.37 -10.75 7.87
C LEU A 79 2.52 -11.98 7.55
N GLY A 80 1.45 -12.21 8.30
CA GLY A 80 0.65 -13.42 8.15
C GLY A 80 1.50 -14.67 8.32
N ALA A 81 1.63 -15.50 7.27
CA ALA A 81 2.47 -16.70 7.27
C ALA A 81 3.92 -16.44 6.84
N SER A 82 4.26 -15.22 6.42
CA SER A 82 5.58 -14.86 5.89
C SER A 82 6.33 -13.95 6.86
N GLY A 83 7.61 -14.26 7.10
CA GLY A 83 8.51 -13.39 7.85
C GLY A 83 9.22 -12.40 6.92
N VAL A 84 9.29 -11.15 7.33
CA VAL A 84 10.07 -10.10 6.64
C VAL A 84 11.23 -9.69 7.55
N GLN A 85 12.44 -9.71 7.01
CA GLN A 85 13.64 -9.28 7.73
C GLN A 85 13.68 -7.75 7.80
N ALA A 86 13.76 -7.23 9.00
CA ALA A 86 13.98 -5.81 9.26
C ALA A 86 15.30 -5.60 9.97
N SER A 87 16.05 -4.61 9.53
CA SER A 87 17.34 -4.25 10.11
C SER A 87 17.26 -2.87 10.77
N CYS A 88 17.85 -2.74 11.95
CA CYS A 88 18.05 -1.48 12.62
C CYS A 88 19.21 -0.72 12.01
N ARG A 89 19.05 0.59 11.87
CA ARG A 89 20.08 1.52 11.44
C ARG A 89 20.05 2.75 12.34
N SER A 90 21.21 3.31 12.65
CA SER A 90 21.31 4.62 13.30
C SER A 90 21.58 5.69 12.25
N VAL A 91 20.78 6.73 12.26
CA VAL A 91 21.00 7.94 11.44
C VAL A 91 21.52 9.04 12.34
N ALA A 92 22.74 9.48 12.10
CA ALA A 92 23.32 10.60 12.84
C ALA A 92 22.80 11.92 12.25
N THR A 93 22.15 12.71 13.07
CA THR A 93 21.67 14.06 12.72
C THR A 93 22.34 15.08 13.63
N THR A 94 22.91 16.14 13.05
CA THR A 94 23.50 17.23 13.80
C THR A 94 22.45 18.32 14.02
N LEU A 95 22.09 18.53 15.27
CA LEU A 95 21.20 19.62 15.69
C LEU A 95 22.07 20.84 16.05
N GLN A 96 21.80 21.95 15.41
CA GLN A 96 22.46 23.24 15.76
C GLN A 96 21.62 23.90 16.84
N VAL A 97 22.17 23.99 18.03
CA VAL A 97 21.54 24.73 19.13
C VAL A 97 22.02 26.17 19.10
N VAL A 98 21.13 27.09 18.73
CA VAL A 98 21.39 28.53 18.73
C VAL A 98 20.76 29.12 19.99
N PRO A 99 21.54 29.68 20.90
CA PRO A 99 21.00 30.31 22.13
C PRO A 99 20.20 31.58 21.76
N LEU A 100 19.02 31.70 22.35
CA LEU A 100 18.20 32.92 22.22
C LEU A 100 18.79 34.04 23.05
N GLY A 101 19.48 35.00 22.42
CA GLY A 101 19.85 36.26 23.06
C GLY A 101 21.23 36.34 23.74
N GLY A 102 22.21 35.61 23.24
CA GLY A 102 23.57 35.70 23.76
C GLY A 102 24.66 35.54 22.69
N SER A 103 25.85 36.05 22.96
CA SER A 103 27.06 35.92 22.11
C SER A 103 27.71 34.53 22.17
N LEU A 104 26.98 33.51 22.56
CA LEU A 104 27.49 32.15 22.64
C LEU A 104 27.49 31.52 21.22
N ALA A 105 28.63 30.89 20.90
CA ALA A 105 28.76 30.18 19.64
C ALA A 105 27.73 29.05 19.54
N SER A 106 27.12 28.88 18.36
CA SER A 106 26.23 27.76 18.06
C SER A 106 26.99 26.44 18.24
N GLN A 107 26.46 25.54 19.04
CA GLN A 107 27.03 24.20 19.24
C GLN A 107 26.23 23.18 18.42
N GLY A 108 26.96 22.38 17.64
CA GLY A 108 26.42 21.24 16.95
C GLY A 108 26.39 20.02 17.90
N VAL A 109 25.20 19.52 18.20
CA VAL A 109 25.02 18.27 18.95
C VAL A 109 24.63 17.17 17.97
N SER A 110 25.48 16.15 17.84
CA SER A 110 25.14 14.97 17.03
C SER A 110 24.26 14.03 17.84
N VAL A 111 23.05 13.80 17.33
CA VAL A 111 22.09 12.87 17.91
C VAL A 111 21.93 11.68 16.96
N ALA A 112 22.16 10.48 17.47
CA ALA A 112 21.90 9.26 16.73
C ALA A 112 20.42 8.87 16.90
N MET A 113 19.66 8.91 15.80
CA MET A 113 18.26 8.52 15.80
C MET A 113 18.11 7.09 15.25
N PRO A 114 17.32 6.24 15.90
CA PRO A 114 17.09 4.89 15.42
C PRO A 114 16.17 4.94 14.19
N ALA A 115 16.57 4.24 13.15
CA ALA A 115 15.80 4.02 11.93
C ALA A 115 15.68 2.52 11.67
N MET A 116 14.62 2.11 11.01
CA MET A 116 14.40 0.71 10.66
C MET A 116 14.08 0.59 9.18
N GLN A 117 14.64 -0.43 8.57
CA GLN A 117 14.46 -0.70 7.15
C GLN A 117 14.11 -2.18 6.99
N ALA A 118 13.10 -2.46 6.15
CA ALA A 118 12.68 -3.80 5.81
C ALA A 118 12.62 -3.97 4.29
N SER A 119 13.04 -5.10 3.80
CA SER A 119 12.97 -5.44 2.39
C SER A 119 12.40 -6.84 2.19
N GLY A 120 11.63 -7.02 1.13
CA GLY A 120 11.06 -8.32 0.79
C GLY A 120 10.22 -8.27 -0.47
N THR A 121 10.15 -9.41 -1.15
CA THR A 121 9.35 -9.55 -2.38
C THR A 121 7.85 -9.31 -2.13
N VAL A 122 7.37 -9.65 -0.94
CA VAL A 122 5.98 -9.46 -0.51
C VAL A 122 5.63 -7.98 -0.38
N LEU A 123 6.62 -7.14 -0.04
CA LEU A 123 6.45 -5.69 0.10
C LEU A 123 6.53 -4.95 -1.24
N GLY A 124 7.02 -5.62 -2.30
CA GLY A 124 7.24 -5.00 -3.60
C GLY A 124 8.43 -4.04 -3.65
N GLY A 125 9.25 -4.01 -2.60
CA GLY A 125 10.42 -3.16 -2.50
C GLY A 125 10.94 -3.00 -1.07
N GLU A 126 11.77 -1.99 -0.88
CA GLU A 126 12.30 -1.59 0.41
C GLU A 126 11.32 -0.62 1.10
N VAL A 127 11.02 -0.88 2.36
CA VAL A 127 10.22 -0.01 3.22
C VAL A 127 11.12 0.51 4.34
N ARG A 128 11.13 1.82 4.54
CA ARG A 128 11.98 2.49 5.52
C ARG A 128 11.14 3.33 6.46
N VAL A 129 11.48 3.31 7.74
CA VAL A 129 10.90 4.16 8.78
C VAL A 129 12.03 4.97 9.40
N ASP A 130 12.07 6.26 9.06
CA ASP A 130 13.02 7.23 9.59
C ASP A 130 12.29 8.19 10.53
N PRO A 131 12.93 8.61 11.64
CA PRO A 131 12.30 9.52 12.60
C PRO A 131 12.09 10.94 12.05
N LEU A 132 12.77 11.30 10.97
CA LEU A 132 12.70 12.63 10.35
C LEU A 132 11.72 12.70 9.18
N GLY A 133 11.06 11.61 8.81
CA GLY A 133 10.04 11.57 7.77
C GLY A 133 10.52 12.17 6.44
N SER A 134 11.18 11.37 5.62
CA SER A 134 11.47 11.71 4.22
C SER A 134 10.40 11.17 3.31
#